data_eb7d20c14add63b01e44f4541c809a57
#
_entry.id   eb7d20c14add63b01e44f4541c809a57
#
_cell.length_a   1.000
_cell.length_b   1.000
_cell.length_c   1.000
_cell.angle_alpha   90.00
_cell.angle_beta   90.00
_cell.angle_gamma   90.00
#
_symmetry.space_group_name_H-M   'P 1'
#
loop_
_entity.id
_entity.type
_entity.pdbx_description
1 polymer ?
#
loop_
_entity_poly.entity_id
_entity_poly.type
_entity_poly.pdbx_seq_one_letter_code
_entity_poly.pdbx_strand_id
1 'polypeptide(L)'
;MKKYLLVLFLFAAIAVVAQDKLVISHGPYLQHLGETGVTIIWTTNKNAVSWVELAPNDQTEFYLKERPKYYSAEYGFKDVSTVNTIRLSNLTRGTTYRYRIYSQEVLSHEGTKVQYGTVAASDVYRAKPLKFSTTDQSKEKKISFVVVNDIHGHNDLLENLLNKGGYKSADFIIFNGDMVSEMQSEEQMFGSFMDTAISMFASEKPMYYARGNHETRGNFANAFPQYFKSPSGKLYYLLRRGPICFVVLDCGEDKPDSDIEYSGIVAFDQYRDTETDWLRKALKSPVFTDAPFKVVILHMPPFGGWHGEDEMATKFVPLFNEAKVDLMLCGHLHKYIHQKPGNGVDFPVIVNSNTTVVKAKADAESLNLKIINEKGEQVDLIQLKK
;
A
#
# COMPACT_ATOMS: atom_id res chain seq x y z
N MET A 1 -79.88 -24.16 -19.75
CA MET A 1 -78.95 -23.54 -18.80
C MET A 1 -77.56 -24.05 -19.05
N LYS A 2 -76.72 -23.28 -19.76
CA LYS A 2 -75.32 -23.65 -20.02
C LYS A 2 -74.44 -23.06 -18.90
N LYS A 3 -73.75 -23.92 -18.13
CA LYS A 3 -72.82 -23.53 -17.11
C LYS A 3 -71.45 -23.26 -17.80
N TYR A 4 -70.98 -22.04 -17.76
CA TYR A 4 -69.61 -21.69 -18.18
C TYR A 4 -68.67 -21.89 -16.98
N LEU A 5 -67.68 -22.80 -17.16
CA LEU A 5 -66.61 -23.04 -16.20
C LEU A 5 -65.49 -22.04 -16.51
N LEU A 6 -65.28 -21.07 -15.62
CA LEU A 6 -64.21 -20.07 -15.71
C LEU A 6 -62.93 -20.70 -15.12
N VAL A 7 -61.98 -21.06 -15.97
CA VAL A 7 -60.65 -21.55 -15.55
C VAL A 7 -59.75 -20.31 -15.35
N LEU A 8 -59.47 -19.98 -14.09
CA LEU A 8 -58.50 -18.92 -13.74
C LEU A 8 -57.08 -19.50 -13.82
N PHE A 9 -56.29 -19.10 -14.84
CA PHE A 9 -54.85 -19.38 -14.87
C PHE A 9 -54.13 -18.39 -13.98
N LEU A 10 -53.62 -18.87 -12.83
CA LEU A 10 -52.71 -18.11 -11.98
C LEU A 10 -51.31 -18.19 -12.63
N PHE A 11 -50.88 -17.11 -13.28
CA PHE A 11 -49.48 -16.94 -13.66
C PHE A 11 -48.68 -16.55 -12.41
N ALA A 12 -47.99 -17.52 -11.81
CA ALA A 12 -46.93 -17.22 -10.83
C ALA A 12 -45.73 -16.63 -11.59
N ALA A 13 -45.56 -15.32 -11.52
CA ALA A 13 -44.36 -14.67 -11.97
C ALA A 13 -43.19 -15.11 -11.03
N ILE A 14 -42.40 -16.08 -11.47
CA ILE A 14 -41.13 -16.37 -10.81
C ILE A 14 -40.21 -15.19 -11.14
N ALA A 15 -40.06 -14.30 -10.19
CA ALA A 15 -39.00 -13.30 -10.24
C ALA A 15 -37.67 -14.06 -10.16
N VAL A 16 -37.03 -14.30 -11.30
CA VAL A 16 -35.65 -14.72 -11.34
C VAL A 16 -34.85 -13.52 -10.87
N VAL A 17 -34.52 -13.48 -9.58
CA VAL A 17 -33.50 -12.57 -9.07
C VAL A 17 -32.20 -13.02 -9.75
N ALA A 18 -31.74 -12.24 -10.71
CA ALA A 18 -30.43 -12.47 -11.31
C ALA A 18 -29.43 -12.43 -10.15
N GLN A 19 -28.85 -13.60 -9.84
CA GLN A 19 -27.86 -13.70 -8.78
C GLN A 19 -26.66 -12.89 -9.26
N ASP A 20 -26.27 -11.86 -8.50
CA ASP A 20 -25.11 -11.04 -8.83
C ASP A 20 -23.88 -11.93 -9.06
N LYS A 21 -23.26 -11.76 -10.22
CA LYS A 21 -22.09 -12.55 -10.60
C LYS A 21 -20.88 -12.13 -9.76
N LEU A 22 -20.01 -13.09 -9.40
CA LEU A 22 -18.70 -12.77 -8.84
C LEU A 22 -17.92 -11.88 -9.81
N VAL A 23 -17.40 -10.77 -9.32
CA VAL A 23 -16.50 -9.87 -10.04
C VAL A 23 -15.30 -9.48 -9.17
N ILE A 24 -14.18 -9.16 -9.81
CA ILE A 24 -13.08 -8.46 -9.15
C ILE A 24 -13.51 -7.00 -9.05
N SER A 25 -13.64 -6.49 -7.82
CA SER A 25 -14.09 -5.13 -7.56
C SER A 25 -12.96 -4.14 -7.77
N HIS A 26 -11.80 -4.41 -7.20
CA HIS A 26 -10.62 -3.53 -7.25
C HIS A 26 -9.33 -4.34 -7.34
N GLY A 27 -8.29 -3.76 -7.94
CA GLY A 27 -6.97 -4.38 -8.02
C GLY A 27 -6.71 -5.12 -9.35
N PRO A 28 -5.63 -5.91 -9.41
CA PRO A 28 -4.66 -6.17 -8.35
C PRO A 28 -3.66 -5.03 -8.15
N TYR A 29 -3.05 -4.99 -6.97
CA TYR A 29 -1.92 -4.12 -6.69
C TYR A 29 -0.81 -4.84 -5.91
N LEU A 30 0.42 -4.36 -6.08
CA LEU A 30 1.63 -4.98 -5.56
C LEU A 30 2.10 -4.26 -4.29
N GLN A 31 2.38 -5.03 -3.24
CA GLN A 31 2.99 -4.54 -2.02
C GLN A 31 4.17 -5.41 -1.61
N HIS A 32 5.07 -4.82 -0.80
CA HIS A 32 6.20 -5.51 -0.18
C HIS A 32 6.98 -6.40 -1.16
N LEU A 33 7.18 -5.89 -2.38
CA LEU A 33 8.03 -6.49 -3.38
C LEU A 33 9.48 -6.42 -2.88
N GLY A 34 10.14 -7.58 -2.85
CA GLY A 34 11.52 -7.73 -2.44
C GLY A 34 12.28 -8.68 -3.33
N GLU A 35 13.40 -9.21 -2.84
CA GLU A 35 14.28 -10.10 -3.60
C GLU A 35 13.63 -11.45 -3.92
N THR A 36 12.83 -11.98 -2.99
CA THR A 36 12.30 -13.35 -3.10
C THR A 36 10.80 -13.45 -2.94
N GLY A 37 10.08 -12.32 -2.99
CA GLY A 37 8.64 -12.35 -2.85
C GLY A 37 7.94 -11.02 -3.09
N VAL A 38 6.63 -11.11 -3.28
CA VAL A 38 5.70 -9.98 -3.47
C VAL A 38 4.34 -10.33 -2.87
N THR A 39 3.64 -9.36 -2.33
CA THR A 39 2.24 -9.50 -1.95
C THR A 39 1.38 -8.91 -3.06
N ILE A 40 0.40 -9.68 -3.54
CA ILE A 40 -0.58 -9.27 -4.56
C ILE A 40 -1.95 -9.25 -3.88
N ILE A 41 -2.64 -8.11 -3.97
CA ILE A 41 -3.92 -7.89 -3.30
C ILE A 41 -4.95 -7.43 -4.32
N TRP A 42 -6.17 -7.94 -4.18
CA TRP A 42 -7.35 -7.49 -4.92
C TRP A 42 -8.61 -7.75 -4.12
N THR A 43 -9.72 -7.14 -4.48
CA THR A 43 -11.00 -7.38 -3.82
C THR A 43 -12.03 -7.98 -4.76
N THR A 44 -13.03 -8.62 -4.18
CA THR A 44 -14.16 -9.22 -4.87
C THR A 44 -15.46 -8.83 -4.18
N ASN A 45 -16.54 -8.71 -4.94
CA ASN A 45 -17.86 -8.37 -4.40
C ASN A 45 -18.48 -9.49 -3.54
N LYS A 46 -17.89 -10.68 -3.52
CA LYS A 46 -18.35 -11.85 -2.75
C LYS A 46 -17.15 -12.65 -2.23
N ASN A 47 -17.40 -13.47 -1.21
CA ASN A 47 -16.42 -14.38 -0.67
C ASN A 47 -15.93 -15.37 -1.73
N ALA A 48 -14.63 -15.49 -1.87
CA ALA A 48 -14.00 -16.34 -2.88
C ALA A 48 -12.76 -17.05 -2.33
N VAL A 49 -12.47 -18.22 -2.86
CA VAL A 49 -11.13 -18.83 -2.83
C VAL A 49 -10.36 -18.29 -4.02
N SER A 50 -9.24 -17.62 -3.72
CA SER A 50 -8.51 -16.87 -4.74
C SER A 50 -7.08 -17.36 -4.91
N TRP A 51 -6.52 -17.21 -6.14
CA TRP A 51 -5.14 -17.60 -6.42
C TRP A 51 -4.48 -16.71 -7.48
N VAL A 52 -3.17 -16.74 -7.45
CA VAL A 52 -2.32 -16.16 -8.49
C VAL A 52 -1.73 -17.28 -9.33
N GLU A 53 -1.76 -17.14 -10.64
CA GLU A 53 -0.99 -17.97 -11.57
C GLU A 53 0.25 -17.21 -12.02
N LEU A 54 1.40 -17.87 -12.00
CA LEU A 54 2.70 -17.26 -12.27
C LEU A 54 3.38 -17.92 -13.48
N ALA A 55 3.96 -17.11 -14.35
CA ALA A 55 4.71 -17.54 -15.52
C ALA A 55 6.05 -16.80 -15.65
N PRO A 56 7.08 -17.42 -16.23
CA PRO A 56 8.31 -16.69 -16.58
C PRO A 56 8.03 -15.64 -17.66
N ASN A 57 8.85 -14.60 -17.73
CA ASN A 57 8.78 -13.58 -18.79
C ASN A 57 9.60 -13.99 -20.02
N ASP A 58 9.21 -15.08 -20.66
CA ASP A 58 9.93 -15.76 -21.77
C ASP A 58 9.26 -15.57 -23.13
N GLN A 59 8.30 -14.65 -23.25
CA GLN A 59 7.52 -14.35 -24.45
C GLN A 59 6.63 -15.50 -24.97
N THR A 60 6.60 -16.66 -24.31
CA THR A 60 5.67 -17.74 -24.65
C THR A 60 4.23 -17.36 -24.30
N GLU A 61 3.25 -18.02 -24.95
CA GLU A 61 1.86 -17.89 -24.55
C GLU A 61 1.69 -18.24 -23.07
N PHE A 62 0.90 -17.46 -22.32
CA PHE A 62 0.78 -17.64 -20.88
C PHE A 62 0.30 -19.05 -20.51
N TYR A 63 -0.61 -19.62 -21.31
CA TYR A 63 -1.19 -20.96 -21.10
C TYR A 63 -0.60 -22.04 -21.99
N LEU A 64 0.57 -21.81 -22.57
CA LEU A 64 1.29 -22.87 -23.29
C LEU A 64 1.54 -24.10 -22.40
N LYS A 65 1.68 -23.86 -21.09
CA LYS A 65 1.83 -24.88 -20.05
C LYS A 65 0.90 -24.55 -18.89
N GLU A 66 0.51 -25.56 -18.15
CA GLU A 66 -0.14 -25.34 -16.86
C GLU A 66 0.74 -24.49 -15.95
N ARG A 67 0.13 -23.52 -15.28
CA ARG A 67 0.83 -22.58 -14.40
C ARG A 67 0.66 -22.97 -12.93
N PRO A 68 1.71 -22.83 -12.12
CA PRO A 68 1.57 -23.03 -10.68
C PRO A 68 0.59 -22.01 -10.11
N LYS A 69 -0.28 -22.50 -9.21
CA LYS A 69 -1.30 -21.73 -8.50
C LYS A 69 -0.84 -21.46 -7.07
N TYR A 70 -0.86 -20.21 -6.69
CA TYR A 70 -0.47 -19.76 -5.34
C TYR A 70 -1.72 -19.27 -4.62
N TYR A 71 -1.97 -19.82 -3.45
CA TYR A 71 -3.11 -19.50 -2.58
C TYR A 71 -2.63 -18.86 -1.29
N SER A 72 -3.50 -18.05 -0.66
CA SER A 72 -3.39 -17.79 0.77
C SER A 72 -3.96 -18.98 1.51
N ALA A 73 -3.21 -19.48 2.50
CA ALA A 73 -3.66 -20.58 3.35
C ALA A 73 -3.06 -20.45 4.75
N GLU A 74 -3.86 -20.64 5.77
CA GLU A 74 -3.44 -20.64 7.17
C GLU A 74 -3.93 -21.92 7.85
N TYR A 75 -3.06 -22.55 8.63
CA TYR A 75 -3.34 -23.84 9.29
C TYR A 75 -3.88 -24.94 8.35
N GLY A 76 -3.49 -24.88 7.06
CA GLY A 76 -3.90 -25.87 6.05
C GLY A 76 -5.22 -25.54 5.34
N PHE A 77 -5.92 -24.49 5.70
CA PHE A 77 -7.14 -24.04 5.04
C PHE A 77 -6.84 -22.86 4.11
N LYS A 78 -7.38 -22.92 2.89
CA LYS A 78 -7.35 -21.79 1.98
C LYS A 78 -8.26 -20.69 2.51
N ASP A 79 -7.80 -19.46 2.36
CA ASP A 79 -8.57 -18.29 2.75
C ASP A 79 -9.81 -18.11 1.87
N VAL A 80 -10.92 -17.74 2.49
CA VAL A 80 -12.20 -17.44 1.84
C VAL A 80 -12.61 -16.03 2.25
N SER A 81 -12.37 -15.07 1.38
CA SER A 81 -12.50 -13.65 1.72
C SER A 81 -12.96 -12.82 0.52
N THR A 82 -13.43 -11.61 0.78
CA THR A 82 -13.59 -10.56 -0.23
C THR A 82 -12.29 -9.80 -0.45
N VAL A 83 -11.41 -9.71 0.55
CA VAL A 83 -10.07 -9.12 0.43
C VAL A 83 -9.05 -10.24 0.22
N ASN A 84 -8.57 -10.38 -1.00
CA ASN A 84 -7.73 -11.49 -1.42
C ASN A 84 -6.26 -11.08 -1.37
N THR A 85 -5.51 -11.59 -0.40
CA THR A 85 -4.09 -11.28 -0.19
C THR A 85 -3.23 -12.51 -0.42
N ILE A 86 -2.48 -12.55 -1.51
CA ILE A 86 -1.62 -13.68 -1.86
C ILE A 86 -0.15 -13.27 -1.73
N ARG A 87 0.57 -13.92 -0.82
CA ARG A 87 2.01 -13.76 -0.68
C ARG A 87 2.75 -14.78 -1.53
N LEU A 88 3.41 -14.34 -2.59
CA LEU A 88 4.36 -15.15 -3.34
C LEU A 88 5.72 -15.11 -2.62
N SER A 89 6.29 -16.28 -2.37
CA SER A 89 7.60 -16.43 -1.69
C SER A 89 8.50 -17.36 -2.48
N ASN A 90 9.79 -17.40 -2.12
CA ASN A 90 10.80 -18.25 -2.76
C ASN A 90 10.98 -17.97 -4.27
N LEU A 91 10.72 -16.72 -4.67
CA LEU A 91 10.96 -16.28 -6.04
C LEU A 91 12.47 -16.09 -6.29
N THR A 92 12.88 -16.18 -7.54
CA THR A 92 14.26 -15.90 -7.94
C THR A 92 14.53 -14.40 -7.94
N ARG A 93 15.67 -13.98 -7.38
CA ARG A 93 16.10 -12.57 -7.33
C ARG A 93 16.30 -11.99 -8.73
N GLY A 94 16.01 -10.71 -8.90
CA GLY A 94 16.26 -9.98 -10.14
C GLY A 94 15.54 -10.56 -11.35
N THR A 95 14.39 -11.20 -11.16
CA THR A 95 13.67 -11.95 -12.18
C THR A 95 12.31 -11.31 -12.44
N THR A 96 11.97 -11.15 -13.72
CA THR A 96 10.65 -10.66 -14.14
C THR A 96 9.70 -11.85 -14.31
N TYR A 97 8.54 -11.72 -13.72
CA TYR A 97 7.46 -12.68 -13.80
C TYR A 97 6.24 -12.04 -14.47
N ARG A 98 5.45 -12.87 -15.14
CA ARG A 98 4.09 -12.56 -15.61
C ARG A 98 3.11 -13.23 -14.67
N TYR A 99 1.99 -12.56 -14.38
CA TYR A 99 0.99 -13.12 -13.47
C TYR A 99 -0.44 -12.80 -13.92
N ARG A 100 -1.38 -13.60 -13.41
CA ARG A 100 -2.82 -13.42 -13.52
C ARG A 100 -3.47 -13.78 -12.18
N ILE A 101 -4.58 -13.14 -11.87
CA ILE A 101 -5.36 -13.39 -10.66
C ILE A 101 -6.68 -14.05 -11.00
N TYR A 102 -7.16 -14.89 -10.08
CA TYR A 102 -8.41 -15.62 -10.17
C TYR A 102 -9.09 -15.66 -8.83
N SER A 103 -10.43 -15.65 -8.84
CA SER A 103 -11.26 -15.82 -7.66
C SER A 103 -12.42 -16.74 -8.03
N GLN A 104 -12.66 -17.77 -7.22
CA GLN A 104 -13.80 -18.66 -7.35
C GLN A 104 -14.77 -18.44 -6.19
N GLU A 105 -16.02 -18.07 -6.51
CA GLU A 105 -17.08 -17.81 -5.55
C GLU A 105 -17.31 -19.04 -4.66
N VAL A 106 -17.45 -18.81 -3.35
CA VAL A 106 -17.89 -19.82 -2.40
C VAL A 106 -19.33 -19.51 -2.04
N LEU A 107 -20.25 -20.33 -2.57
CA LEU A 107 -21.71 -20.17 -2.36
C LEU A 107 -22.12 -20.64 -0.97
N SER A 108 -21.59 -21.79 -0.54
CA SER A 108 -21.81 -22.32 0.81
C SER A 108 -20.69 -23.25 1.23
N HIS A 109 -20.50 -23.38 2.54
CA HIS A 109 -19.58 -24.34 3.17
C HIS A 109 -20.27 -24.95 4.39
N GLU A 110 -20.75 -26.21 4.25
CA GLU A 110 -21.47 -26.93 5.28
C GLU A 110 -20.76 -28.26 5.58
N GLY A 111 -20.15 -28.34 6.74
CA GLY A 111 -19.32 -29.48 7.13
C GLY A 111 -18.14 -29.64 6.15
N THR A 112 -18.11 -30.75 5.40
CA THR A 112 -17.08 -31.02 4.38
C THR A 112 -17.55 -30.69 2.95
N LYS A 113 -18.78 -30.21 2.79
CA LYS A 113 -19.33 -29.86 1.47
C LYS A 113 -19.12 -28.38 1.20
N VAL A 114 -18.45 -28.08 0.10
CA VAL A 114 -18.31 -26.71 -0.40
C VAL A 114 -19.00 -26.63 -1.75
N GLN A 115 -19.88 -25.65 -1.91
CA GLN A 115 -20.47 -25.31 -3.21
C GLN A 115 -19.76 -24.09 -3.77
N TYR A 116 -19.24 -24.25 -4.98
CA TYR A 116 -18.58 -23.16 -5.69
C TYR A 116 -19.49 -22.58 -6.76
N GLY A 117 -19.41 -21.27 -6.91
CA GLY A 117 -20.06 -20.50 -7.96
C GLY A 117 -19.14 -20.24 -9.16
N THR A 118 -19.30 -19.06 -9.73
CA THR A 118 -18.54 -18.63 -10.91
C THR A 118 -17.10 -18.28 -10.57
N VAL A 119 -16.23 -18.24 -11.60
CA VAL A 119 -14.85 -17.76 -11.51
C VAL A 119 -14.77 -16.37 -12.12
N ALA A 120 -14.18 -15.43 -11.40
CA ALA A 120 -13.73 -14.15 -11.92
C ALA A 120 -12.21 -14.17 -12.10
N ALA A 121 -11.70 -13.47 -13.10
CA ALA A 121 -10.28 -13.39 -13.39
C ALA A 121 -9.93 -12.02 -13.95
N SER A 122 -8.64 -11.61 -13.85
CA SER A 122 -8.13 -10.55 -14.72
C SER A 122 -8.35 -10.93 -16.18
N ASP A 123 -8.56 -9.94 -17.05
CA ASP A 123 -8.88 -10.22 -18.47
C ASP A 123 -7.82 -11.12 -19.12
N VAL A 124 -8.22 -12.39 -19.36
CA VAL A 124 -7.31 -13.42 -19.89
C VAL A 124 -7.29 -13.46 -21.41
N TYR A 125 -8.27 -12.85 -22.07
CA TYR A 125 -8.43 -12.93 -23.54
C TYR A 125 -7.99 -11.66 -24.25
N ARG A 126 -8.19 -10.49 -23.67
CA ARG A 126 -7.98 -9.20 -24.31
C ARG A 126 -6.76 -8.46 -23.77
N ALA A 127 -6.39 -8.70 -22.51
CA ALA A 127 -5.26 -8.05 -21.88
C ALA A 127 -4.03 -8.97 -21.81
N LYS A 128 -2.84 -8.37 -21.96
CA LYS A 128 -1.57 -9.06 -21.67
C LYS A 128 -1.52 -9.40 -20.17
N PRO A 129 -0.84 -10.51 -19.79
CA PRO A 129 -0.57 -10.78 -18.39
C PRO A 129 0.17 -9.61 -17.73
N LEU A 130 -0.19 -9.28 -16.50
CA LEU A 130 0.51 -8.31 -15.68
C LEU A 130 1.93 -8.81 -15.35
N LYS A 131 2.85 -7.90 -15.00
CA LYS A 131 4.24 -8.23 -14.74
C LYS A 131 4.73 -7.56 -13.46
N PHE A 132 5.68 -8.20 -12.83
CA PHE A 132 6.53 -7.57 -11.81
C PHE A 132 7.94 -8.15 -11.89
N SER A 133 8.92 -7.42 -11.33
CA SER A 133 10.31 -7.90 -11.25
C SER A 133 10.75 -7.89 -9.79
N THR A 134 11.21 -9.03 -9.28
CA THR A 134 11.87 -9.11 -7.97
C THR A 134 13.15 -8.28 -7.97
N THR A 135 13.53 -7.76 -6.81
CA THR A 135 14.76 -7.00 -6.66
C THR A 135 15.98 -7.91 -6.54
N ASP A 136 17.17 -7.36 -6.76
CA ASP A 136 18.44 -8.01 -6.46
C ASP A 136 19.35 -6.95 -5.82
N GLN A 137 19.39 -6.93 -4.48
CA GLN A 137 20.14 -5.95 -3.69
C GLN A 137 21.63 -5.89 -4.09
N SER A 138 22.19 -7.00 -4.53
CA SER A 138 23.60 -7.05 -4.97
C SER A 138 23.84 -6.27 -6.26
N LYS A 139 22.83 -6.14 -7.10
CA LYS A 139 22.87 -5.46 -8.40
C LYS A 139 22.18 -4.08 -8.38
N GLU A 140 21.28 -3.84 -7.46
CA GLU A 140 20.51 -2.59 -7.34
C GLU A 140 21.41 -1.45 -6.78
N LYS A 141 22.33 -0.98 -7.61
CA LYS A 141 23.30 0.08 -7.23
C LYS A 141 22.72 1.47 -7.28
N LYS A 142 21.65 1.67 -8.04
CA LYS A 142 20.92 2.93 -8.19
C LYS A 142 19.43 2.65 -8.09
N ILE A 143 18.73 3.57 -7.44
CA ILE A 143 17.27 3.54 -7.35
C ILE A 143 16.67 4.91 -7.62
N SER A 144 15.42 4.89 -8.03
CA SER A 144 14.59 6.08 -8.18
C SER A 144 13.21 5.84 -7.57
N PHE A 145 12.67 6.84 -6.89
CA PHE A 145 11.35 6.73 -6.28
C PHE A 145 10.61 8.06 -6.28
N VAL A 146 9.31 7.97 -6.09
CA VAL A 146 8.40 9.12 -5.99
C VAL A 146 7.68 9.04 -4.66
N VAL A 147 7.51 10.19 -3.97
CA VAL A 147 6.70 10.27 -2.75
C VAL A 147 5.61 11.31 -2.94
N VAL A 148 4.37 10.95 -2.61
CA VAL A 148 3.19 11.83 -2.53
C VAL A 148 2.49 11.62 -1.20
N ASN A 149 1.77 12.62 -0.73
CA ASN A 149 1.05 12.65 0.55
C ASN A 149 -0.12 13.64 0.48
N ASP A 150 -1.01 13.59 1.48
CA ASP A 150 -2.09 14.59 1.69
C ASP A 150 -2.97 14.80 0.44
N ILE A 151 -3.33 13.72 -0.23
CA ILE A 151 -4.17 13.76 -1.44
C ILE A 151 -5.64 13.95 -1.11
N HIS A 152 -6.11 13.43 0.04
CA HIS A 152 -7.48 13.58 0.54
C HIS A 152 -8.57 13.28 -0.51
N GLY A 153 -8.35 12.25 -1.33
CA GLY A 153 -9.31 11.81 -2.35
C GLY A 153 -9.33 12.63 -3.64
N HIS A 154 -8.41 13.56 -3.82
CA HIS A 154 -8.29 14.37 -5.05
C HIS A 154 -7.52 13.62 -6.14
N ASN A 155 -8.19 12.73 -6.86
CA ASN A 155 -7.58 11.88 -7.89
C ASN A 155 -6.88 12.65 -9.01
N ASP A 156 -7.46 13.75 -9.50
CA ASP A 156 -6.84 14.59 -10.53
C ASP A 156 -5.49 15.16 -10.06
N LEU A 157 -5.41 15.55 -8.78
CA LEU A 157 -4.18 16.02 -8.16
C LEU A 157 -3.16 14.88 -8.06
N LEU A 158 -3.57 13.70 -7.61
CA LEU A 158 -2.72 12.52 -7.52
C LEU A 158 -2.12 12.17 -8.89
N GLU A 159 -2.95 12.09 -9.92
CA GLU A 159 -2.51 11.79 -11.28
C GLU A 159 -1.52 12.84 -11.79
N ASN A 160 -1.81 14.13 -11.59
CA ASN A 160 -0.91 15.23 -11.98
C ASN A 160 0.44 15.12 -11.25
N LEU A 161 0.45 14.99 -9.92
CA LEU A 161 1.69 14.89 -9.14
C LEU A 161 2.53 13.67 -9.51
N LEU A 162 1.91 12.51 -9.68
CA LEU A 162 2.60 11.30 -10.13
C LEU A 162 3.25 11.49 -11.50
N ASN A 163 2.55 12.14 -12.45
CA ASN A 163 3.10 12.46 -13.77
C ASN A 163 4.28 13.44 -13.67
N LYS A 164 4.19 14.51 -12.87
CA LYS A 164 5.29 15.46 -12.62
C LYS A 164 6.48 14.79 -11.92
N GLY A 165 6.22 13.90 -10.97
CA GLY A 165 7.24 13.06 -10.31
C GLY A 165 7.92 12.07 -11.26
N GLY A 166 7.27 11.73 -12.38
CA GLY A 166 7.80 10.80 -13.37
C GLY A 166 7.66 9.35 -12.92
N TYR A 167 6.51 8.97 -12.38
CA TYR A 167 6.21 7.64 -11.84
C TYR A 167 6.55 6.50 -12.82
N LYS A 168 6.43 6.73 -14.12
CA LYS A 168 6.73 5.72 -15.16
C LYS A 168 8.16 5.24 -15.10
N SER A 169 9.11 6.14 -14.80
CA SER A 169 10.54 5.85 -14.73
C SER A 169 11.03 5.55 -13.31
N ALA A 170 10.21 5.73 -12.29
CA ALA A 170 10.54 5.37 -10.91
C ALA A 170 10.48 3.87 -10.70
N ASP A 171 11.32 3.34 -9.81
CA ASP A 171 11.33 1.92 -9.43
C ASP A 171 10.17 1.56 -8.52
N PHE A 172 9.72 2.51 -7.70
CA PHE A 172 8.56 2.37 -6.80
C PHE A 172 7.99 3.72 -6.39
N ILE A 173 6.80 3.68 -5.81
CA ILE A 173 6.11 4.86 -5.29
C ILE A 173 5.85 4.68 -3.79
N ILE A 174 5.97 5.76 -3.01
CA ILE A 174 5.62 5.83 -1.61
C ILE A 174 4.43 6.77 -1.44
N PHE A 175 3.37 6.29 -0.82
CA PHE A 175 2.30 7.11 -0.29
C PHE A 175 2.59 7.38 1.18
N ASN A 176 2.80 8.65 1.51
CA ASN A 176 3.19 9.06 2.85
C ASN A 176 2.02 9.70 3.61
N GLY A 177 0.91 8.97 3.69
CA GLY A 177 -0.26 9.29 4.50
C GLY A 177 -1.23 10.30 3.91
N ASP A 178 -2.40 10.35 4.52
CA ASP A 178 -3.51 11.26 4.21
C ASP A 178 -3.94 11.22 2.73
N MET A 179 -4.00 10.00 2.18
CA MET A 179 -4.51 9.78 0.83
C MET A 179 -6.04 9.88 0.78
N VAL A 180 -6.70 9.71 1.92
CA VAL A 180 -8.14 9.92 2.16
C VAL A 180 -8.35 11.00 3.21
N SER A 181 -9.56 11.59 3.27
CA SER A 181 -9.93 12.50 4.37
C SER A 181 -10.41 11.74 5.61
N GLU A 182 -10.98 10.56 5.41
CA GLU A 182 -11.36 9.59 6.44
C GLU A 182 -11.68 8.24 5.76
N MET A 183 -11.67 7.17 6.53
CA MET A 183 -11.97 5.81 6.06
C MET A 183 -13.45 5.48 6.34
N GLN A 184 -14.30 5.53 5.31
CA GLN A 184 -15.75 5.29 5.44
C GLN A 184 -16.17 3.90 4.95
N SER A 185 -15.60 3.44 3.83
CA SER A 185 -15.88 2.13 3.22
C SER A 185 -14.74 1.69 2.30
N GLU A 186 -14.78 0.45 1.84
CA GLU A 186 -13.86 -0.08 0.83
C GLU A 186 -13.95 0.73 -0.47
N GLU A 187 -15.16 0.95 -0.97
CA GLU A 187 -15.39 1.68 -2.23
C GLU A 187 -14.89 3.12 -2.14
N GLN A 188 -15.08 3.78 -0.98
CA GLN A 188 -14.58 5.14 -0.79
C GLN A 188 -13.05 5.17 -0.78
N MET A 189 -12.39 4.25 -0.08
CA MET A 189 -10.94 4.17 -0.06
C MET A 189 -10.36 3.91 -1.46
N PHE A 190 -10.89 2.92 -2.18
CA PHE A 190 -10.43 2.63 -3.53
C PHE A 190 -10.72 3.77 -4.50
N GLY A 191 -11.91 4.32 -4.48
CA GLY A 191 -12.31 5.44 -5.33
C GLY A 191 -11.56 6.74 -5.03
N SER A 192 -11.04 6.92 -3.81
CA SER A 192 -10.31 8.14 -3.43
C SER A 192 -8.89 8.21 -4.00
N PHE A 193 -8.17 7.08 -4.14
CA PHE A 193 -6.79 7.08 -4.63
C PHE A 193 -6.31 5.75 -5.21
N MET A 194 -6.80 4.61 -4.67
CA MET A 194 -6.26 3.30 -5.02
C MET A 194 -6.54 2.92 -6.47
N ASP A 195 -7.76 3.13 -6.97
CA ASP A 195 -8.11 2.79 -8.35
C ASP A 195 -7.30 3.63 -9.34
N THR A 196 -7.03 4.90 -9.01
CA THR A 196 -6.10 5.73 -9.77
C THR A 196 -4.68 5.15 -9.76
N ALA A 197 -4.16 4.76 -8.60
CA ALA A 197 -2.85 4.13 -8.49
C ALA A 197 -2.76 2.80 -9.26
N ILE A 198 -3.80 1.96 -9.16
CA ILE A 198 -3.90 0.68 -9.87
C ILE A 198 -3.88 0.90 -11.39
N SER A 199 -4.68 1.84 -11.89
CA SER A 199 -4.74 2.15 -13.31
C SER A 199 -3.42 2.70 -13.86
N MET A 200 -2.67 3.45 -13.05
CA MET A 200 -1.43 4.09 -13.45
C MET A 200 -0.22 3.18 -13.34
N PHE A 201 -0.07 2.43 -12.21
CA PHE A 201 1.17 1.70 -11.94
C PHE A 201 1.07 0.52 -10.97
N ALA A 202 0.15 0.55 -9.97
CA ALA A 202 0.25 -0.32 -8.81
C ALA A 202 0.06 -1.80 -9.13
N SER A 203 -0.52 -2.14 -10.29
CA SER A 203 -0.63 -3.53 -10.76
C SER A 203 0.71 -4.14 -11.20
N GLU A 204 1.71 -3.35 -11.58
CA GLU A 204 2.99 -3.86 -12.10
C GLU A 204 4.21 -3.29 -11.36
N LYS A 205 4.04 -2.19 -10.63
CA LYS A 205 5.07 -1.51 -9.85
C LYS A 205 4.67 -1.45 -8.39
N PRO A 206 5.58 -1.76 -7.45
CA PRO A 206 5.23 -1.78 -6.05
C PRO A 206 4.96 -0.38 -5.52
N MET A 207 3.98 -0.29 -4.64
CA MET A 207 3.75 0.84 -3.77
C MET A 207 4.08 0.47 -2.33
N TYR A 208 4.57 1.45 -1.57
CA TYR A 208 4.76 1.35 -0.13
C TYR A 208 3.96 2.44 0.55
N TYR A 209 3.47 2.16 1.74
CA TYR A 209 2.57 3.06 2.43
C TYR A 209 3.05 3.33 3.87
N ALA A 210 3.13 4.60 4.25
CA ALA A 210 3.18 5.05 5.63
C ALA A 210 1.82 5.67 5.95
N ARG A 211 1.11 5.15 6.96
CA ARG A 211 -0.22 5.62 7.31
C ARG A 211 -0.17 7.02 7.89
N GLY A 212 -1.09 7.90 7.45
CA GLY A 212 -1.34 9.20 8.04
C GLY A 212 -2.41 9.15 9.13
N ASN A 213 -2.69 10.28 9.74
CA ASN A 213 -3.71 10.37 10.78
C ASN A 213 -5.13 10.32 10.20
N HIS A 214 -5.35 10.75 8.98
CA HIS A 214 -6.67 10.65 8.35
C HIS A 214 -7.09 9.21 8.03
N GLU A 215 -6.17 8.30 7.78
CA GLU A 215 -6.47 6.87 7.63
C GLU A 215 -6.85 6.18 8.94
N THR A 216 -6.72 6.87 10.09
CA THR A 216 -7.15 6.35 11.39
C THR A 216 -8.57 6.74 11.75
N ARG A 217 -9.18 7.64 10.99
CA ARG A 217 -10.52 8.23 11.21
C ARG A 217 -11.58 7.51 10.40
N GLY A 218 -12.80 7.48 10.93
CA GLY A 218 -13.96 6.86 10.28
C GLY A 218 -14.19 5.41 10.69
N ASN A 219 -15.41 4.93 10.40
CA ASN A 219 -15.88 3.60 10.82
C ASN A 219 -15.20 2.43 10.10
N PHE A 220 -14.48 2.68 9.02
CA PHE A 220 -13.71 1.69 8.26
C PHE A 220 -12.20 1.71 8.55
N ALA A 221 -11.73 2.63 9.39
CA ALA A 221 -10.30 2.82 9.66
C ALA A 221 -9.60 1.57 10.21
N ASN A 222 -10.28 0.78 11.05
CA ASN A 222 -9.74 -0.46 11.60
C ASN A 222 -9.55 -1.57 10.56
N ALA A 223 -10.12 -1.43 9.36
CA ALA A 223 -9.92 -2.36 8.23
C ALA A 223 -8.63 -2.06 7.44
N PHE A 224 -8.02 -0.87 7.59
CA PHE A 224 -6.81 -0.45 6.87
C PHE A 224 -5.70 -1.53 6.84
N PRO A 225 -5.38 -2.23 7.95
CA PRO A 225 -4.35 -3.27 7.93
C PRO A 225 -4.64 -4.46 7.00
N GLN A 226 -5.90 -4.69 6.61
CA GLN A 226 -6.23 -5.79 5.69
C GLN A 226 -5.67 -5.51 4.28
N TYR A 227 -5.50 -4.23 3.94
CA TYR A 227 -5.08 -3.76 2.62
C TYR A 227 -3.59 -3.40 2.56
N PHE A 228 -2.96 -3.03 3.70
CA PHE A 228 -1.63 -2.40 3.69
C PHE A 228 -0.62 -2.98 4.68
N LYS A 229 -0.98 -3.96 5.50
CA LYS A 229 -0.04 -4.56 6.45
C LYS A 229 1.16 -5.21 5.76
N SER A 230 2.32 -5.07 6.38
CA SER A 230 3.52 -5.76 5.96
C SER A 230 3.40 -7.28 6.14
N PRO A 231 4.32 -8.09 5.56
CA PRO A 231 4.35 -9.53 5.79
C PRO A 231 4.51 -9.93 7.28
N SER A 232 5.01 -9.03 8.13
CA SER A 232 5.06 -9.22 9.58
C SER A 232 3.73 -8.93 10.31
N GLY A 233 2.70 -8.51 9.57
CA GLY A 233 1.40 -8.13 10.13
C GLY A 233 1.35 -6.71 10.71
N LYS A 234 2.40 -5.91 10.56
CA LYS A 234 2.52 -4.54 11.08
C LYS A 234 2.39 -3.50 9.98
N LEU A 235 2.03 -2.26 10.34
CA LEU A 235 2.01 -1.13 9.41
C LEU A 235 3.37 -0.41 9.33
N TYR A 236 4.28 -0.72 10.23
CA TYR A 236 5.65 -0.20 10.25
C TYR A 236 6.68 -1.29 9.94
N TYR A 237 7.71 -0.95 9.17
CA TYR A 237 8.69 -1.92 8.66
C TYR A 237 9.97 -1.27 8.15
N LEU A 238 11.02 -2.06 7.98
CA LEU A 238 12.20 -1.68 7.21
C LEU A 238 12.04 -2.11 5.75
N LEU A 239 12.43 -1.22 4.84
CA LEU A 239 12.48 -1.49 3.41
C LEU A 239 13.88 -1.18 2.90
N ARG A 240 14.63 -2.21 2.52
CA ARG A 240 15.92 -2.03 1.86
C ARG A 240 15.73 -2.00 0.34
N ARG A 241 16.13 -0.88 -0.28
CA ARG A 241 16.16 -0.72 -1.73
C ARG A 241 17.47 -0.08 -2.15
N GLY A 242 18.28 -0.82 -2.89
CA GLY A 242 19.60 -0.38 -3.32
C GLY A 242 20.43 0.25 -2.18
N PRO A 243 20.88 1.50 -2.33
CA PRO A 243 21.69 2.17 -1.31
C PRO A 243 20.90 2.67 -0.09
N ILE A 244 19.55 2.62 -0.08
CA ILE A 244 18.73 3.18 0.99
C ILE A 244 18.07 2.10 1.84
N CYS A 245 18.10 2.27 3.15
CA CYS A 245 17.16 1.65 4.07
C CYS A 245 16.10 2.70 4.48
N PHE A 246 14.86 2.44 4.09
CA PHE A 246 13.71 3.20 4.56
C PHE A 246 13.20 2.60 5.86
N VAL A 247 13.00 3.46 6.86
CA VAL A 247 12.28 3.17 8.09
C VAL A 247 10.88 3.73 7.88
N VAL A 248 9.95 2.88 7.47
CA VAL A 248 8.55 3.27 7.27
C VAL A 248 7.81 3.10 8.57
N LEU A 249 7.20 4.16 9.06
CA LEU A 249 6.54 4.22 10.36
C LEU A 249 5.08 4.63 10.22
N ASP A 250 4.35 4.39 11.30
CA ASP A 250 2.92 4.67 11.43
C ASP A 250 2.72 5.74 12.51
N CYS A 251 2.32 6.93 12.12
CA CYS A 251 2.15 8.02 13.08
C CYS A 251 0.97 7.84 14.05
N GLY A 252 -0.01 6.99 13.70
CA GLY A 252 -1.28 6.98 14.41
C GLY A 252 -2.01 8.32 14.26
N GLU A 253 -2.65 8.79 15.30
CA GLU A 253 -3.47 10.01 15.32
C GLU A 253 -2.70 11.21 15.88
N ASP A 254 -3.12 12.42 15.50
CA ASP A 254 -2.48 13.68 15.90
C ASP A 254 -2.90 14.19 17.29
N LYS A 255 -4.08 13.80 17.77
CA LYS A 255 -4.63 14.17 19.09
C LYS A 255 -4.39 13.08 20.14
N PRO A 256 -4.49 13.39 21.43
CA PRO A 256 -4.38 12.38 22.50
C PRO A 256 -5.57 11.40 22.47
N ASP A 257 -5.35 10.17 22.93
CA ASP A 257 -6.38 9.13 23.04
C ASP A 257 -7.63 9.58 23.83
N SER A 258 -7.46 10.54 24.74
CA SER A 258 -8.53 11.12 25.56
C SER A 258 -9.36 12.18 24.82
N ASP A 259 -9.02 12.54 23.59
CA ASP A 259 -9.78 13.53 22.83
C ASP A 259 -11.22 13.06 22.59
N ILE A 260 -12.16 13.99 22.72
CA ILE A 260 -13.59 13.71 22.58
C ILE A 260 -13.95 13.20 21.17
N GLU A 261 -13.17 13.56 20.16
CA GLU A 261 -13.36 13.15 18.78
C GLU A 261 -13.27 11.63 18.60
N TYR A 262 -12.50 10.94 19.45
CA TYR A 262 -12.34 9.48 19.36
C TYR A 262 -13.29 8.68 20.26
N SER A 263 -14.03 9.35 21.13
CA SER A 263 -15.01 8.72 22.03
C SER A 263 -14.45 7.50 22.80
N GLY A 264 -13.13 7.50 23.10
CA GLY A 264 -12.45 6.46 23.86
C GLY A 264 -12.23 5.13 23.12
N ILE A 265 -12.35 5.09 21.78
CA ILE A 265 -12.19 3.84 20.99
C ILE A 265 -10.75 3.60 20.53
N VAL A 266 -9.86 4.58 20.66
CA VAL A 266 -8.46 4.51 20.19
C VAL A 266 -7.46 4.30 21.34
N ALA A 267 -6.27 3.80 21.01
CA ALA A 267 -5.15 3.58 21.92
C ALA A 267 -3.82 3.83 21.17
N PHE A 268 -3.69 4.98 20.52
CA PHE A 268 -2.52 5.31 19.70
C PHE A 268 -1.28 5.62 20.54
N ASP A 269 -1.43 6.12 21.75
CA ASP A 269 -0.29 6.36 22.64
C ASP A 269 0.41 5.03 22.99
N GLN A 270 -0.36 4.00 23.33
CA GLN A 270 0.17 2.66 23.59
C GLN A 270 0.70 1.99 22.30
N TYR A 271 0.05 2.25 21.18
CA TYR A 271 0.51 1.76 19.88
C TYR A 271 1.89 2.32 19.52
N ARG A 272 2.13 3.63 19.70
CA ARG A 272 3.43 4.26 19.50
C ARG A 272 4.51 3.76 20.46
N ASP A 273 4.16 3.40 21.70
CA ASP A 273 5.10 2.73 22.61
C ASP A 273 5.57 1.37 22.06
N THR A 274 4.63 0.57 21.57
CA THR A 274 4.93 -0.72 20.93
C THR A 274 5.78 -0.56 19.67
N GLU A 275 5.51 0.46 18.87
CA GLU A 275 6.31 0.80 17.70
C GLU A 275 7.70 1.27 18.07
N THR A 276 7.82 2.07 19.16
CA THR A 276 9.12 2.52 19.72
C THR A 276 10.00 1.33 20.11
N ASP A 277 9.42 0.32 20.75
CA ASP A 277 10.16 -0.89 21.14
C ASP A 277 10.62 -1.71 19.94
N TRP A 278 9.81 -1.77 18.90
CA TRP A 278 10.21 -2.36 17.62
C TRP A 278 11.33 -1.53 16.95
N LEU A 279 11.19 -0.21 16.92
CA LEU A 279 12.14 0.70 16.30
C LEU A 279 13.53 0.58 16.92
N ARG A 280 13.65 0.50 18.25
CA ARG A 280 14.93 0.25 18.95
C ARG A 280 15.68 -0.97 18.45
N LYS A 281 14.96 -2.02 18.07
CA LYS A 281 15.51 -3.27 17.53
C LYS A 281 15.82 -3.15 16.04
N ALA A 282 14.92 -2.54 15.29
CA ALA A 282 15.02 -2.37 13.86
C ALA A 282 16.25 -1.53 13.46
N LEU A 283 16.53 -0.44 14.18
CA LEU A 283 17.68 0.43 13.95
C LEU A 283 19.05 -0.23 14.25
N LYS A 284 19.07 -1.38 14.94
CA LYS A 284 20.29 -2.17 15.18
C LYS A 284 20.48 -3.33 14.19
N SER A 285 19.52 -3.53 13.31
CA SER A 285 19.55 -4.64 12.35
C SER A 285 20.56 -4.39 11.21
N PRO A 286 21.20 -5.44 10.65
CA PRO A 286 22.09 -5.29 9.50
C PRO A 286 21.42 -4.63 8.29
N VAL A 287 20.12 -4.87 8.09
CA VAL A 287 19.34 -4.25 7.01
C VAL A 287 19.42 -2.72 7.08
N PHE A 288 19.42 -2.17 8.29
CA PHE A 288 19.52 -0.72 8.52
C PHE A 288 20.97 -0.27 8.59
N THR A 289 21.82 -0.93 9.41
CA THR A 289 23.19 -0.45 9.69
C THR A 289 24.09 -0.46 8.45
N ASP A 290 23.92 -1.44 7.56
CA ASP A 290 24.72 -1.60 6.36
C ASP A 290 24.24 -0.74 5.18
N ALA A 291 23.19 0.07 5.40
CA ALA A 291 22.68 0.97 4.37
C ALA A 291 23.56 2.23 4.26
N PRO A 292 24.04 2.61 3.04
CA PRO A 292 24.65 3.92 2.82
C PRO A 292 23.77 5.06 3.30
N PHE A 293 22.49 5.07 2.92
CA PHE A 293 21.53 6.07 3.36
C PHE A 293 20.42 5.47 4.22
N LYS A 294 20.02 6.20 5.25
CA LYS A 294 19.01 5.86 6.23
C LYS A 294 17.92 6.92 6.19
N VAL A 295 16.78 6.58 5.63
CA VAL A 295 15.67 7.52 5.38
C VAL A 295 14.45 7.12 6.17
N VAL A 296 13.90 8.01 6.97
CA VAL A 296 12.64 7.82 7.67
C VAL A 296 11.50 8.30 6.78
N ILE A 297 10.45 7.50 6.67
CA ILE A 297 9.17 7.86 6.07
C ILE A 297 8.14 7.82 7.19
N LEU A 298 7.62 8.96 7.55
CA LEU A 298 6.62 9.12 8.60
C LEU A 298 5.73 10.31 8.23
N HIS A 299 4.42 10.15 8.30
CA HIS A 299 3.52 11.18 7.83
C HIS A 299 3.63 12.48 8.64
N MET A 300 3.50 12.42 9.96
CA MET A 300 3.62 13.59 10.83
C MET A 300 5.09 13.96 11.08
N PRO A 301 5.48 15.24 10.96
CA PRO A 301 6.80 15.68 11.36
C PRO A 301 6.93 15.75 12.90
N PRO A 302 8.14 15.73 13.47
CA PRO A 302 8.34 15.85 14.93
C PRO A 302 8.26 17.31 15.43
N PHE A 303 7.38 18.10 14.85
CA PHE A 303 7.11 19.50 15.21
C PHE A 303 5.80 19.96 14.56
N GLY A 304 5.12 20.93 15.19
CA GLY A 304 3.84 21.47 14.73
C GLY A 304 2.96 21.83 15.92
N GLY A 305 3.06 21.07 17.02
CA GLY A 305 2.40 21.38 18.29
C GLY A 305 1.16 20.54 18.57
N TRP A 306 0.92 19.48 17.80
CA TRP A 306 -0.08 18.47 18.12
C TRP A 306 0.51 17.35 18.99
N HIS A 307 -0.32 16.69 19.77
CA HIS A 307 0.09 15.61 20.67
C HIS A 307 0.90 14.50 19.95
N GLY A 308 0.42 14.04 18.80
CA GLY A 308 1.12 13.02 18.01
C GLY A 308 2.51 13.46 17.57
N GLU A 309 2.68 14.71 17.16
CA GLU A 309 3.98 15.29 16.78
C GLU A 309 4.94 15.37 17.97
N ASP A 310 4.44 15.74 19.17
CA ASP A 310 5.22 15.76 20.41
C ASP A 310 5.65 14.34 20.81
N GLU A 311 4.77 13.35 20.62
CA GLU A 311 5.09 11.94 20.82
C GLU A 311 6.21 11.47 19.86
N MET A 312 6.15 11.85 18.57
CA MET A 312 7.23 11.56 17.61
C MET A 312 8.54 12.21 18.05
N ALA A 313 8.50 13.48 18.47
CA ALA A 313 9.68 14.20 18.93
C ALA A 313 10.33 13.55 20.15
N THR A 314 9.53 13.09 21.10
CA THR A 314 10.02 12.53 22.35
C THR A 314 10.42 11.06 22.27
N LYS A 315 9.69 10.25 21.50
CA LYS A 315 9.88 8.78 21.44
C LYS A 315 10.83 8.36 20.32
N PHE A 316 10.72 8.98 19.12
CA PHE A 316 11.42 8.52 17.92
C PHE A 316 12.69 9.31 17.61
N VAL A 317 12.66 10.65 17.73
CA VAL A 317 13.79 11.50 17.36
C VAL A 317 15.09 11.14 18.10
N PRO A 318 15.10 10.87 19.42
CA PRO A 318 16.31 10.44 20.11
C PRO A 318 16.93 9.17 19.53
N LEU A 319 16.09 8.22 19.09
CA LEU A 319 16.53 6.98 18.46
C LEU A 319 17.11 7.24 17.06
N PHE A 320 16.52 8.16 16.30
CA PHE A 320 17.03 8.54 14.98
C PHE A 320 18.37 9.27 15.07
N ASN A 321 18.53 10.16 16.05
CA ASN A 321 19.81 10.84 16.30
C ASN A 321 20.92 9.84 16.64
N GLU A 322 20.66 8.91 17.59
CA GLU A 322 21.60 7.83 17.95
C GLU A 322 21.96 6.95 16.74
N ALA A 323 20.96 6.60 15.93
CA ALA A 323 21.11 5.75 14.75
C ALA A 323 21.71 6.48 13.53
N LYS A 324 21.92 7.80 13.63
CA LYS A 324 22.45 8.66 12.55
C LYS A 324 21.60 8.53 11.27
N VAL A 325 20.32 8.82 11.39
CA VAL A 325 19.42 8.95 10.24
C VAL A 325 19.91 10.11 9.36
N ASP A 326 19.83 9.93 8.03
CA ASP A 326 20.31 10.93 7.08
C ASP A 326 19.22 11.93 6.65
N LEU A 327 17.93 11.50 6.70
CA LEU A 327 16.80 12.27 6.19
C LEU A 327 15.50 11.74 6.76
N MET A 328 14.54 12.62 7.01
CA MET A 328 13.16 12.30 7.29
C MET A 328 12.24 12.97 6.25
N LEU A 329 11.32 12.21 5.68
CA LEU A 329 10.28 12.69 4.75
C LEU A 329 8.93 12.61 5.43
N CYS A 330 8.23 13.75 5.48
CA CYS A 330 6.92 13.93 6.11
C CYS A 330 5.91 14.57 5.16
N GLY A 331 4.64 14.59 5.57
CA GLY A 331 3.52 15.33 5.00
C GLY A 331 2.82 16.15 6.07
N HIS A 332 1.49 15.98 6.21
CA HIS A 332 0.64 16.46 7.29
C HIS A 332 0.37 17.98 7.32
N LEU A 333 1.37 18.80 7.16
CA LEU A 333 1.24 20.26 7.34
C LEU A 333 0.74 21.00 6.08
N HIS A 334 0.49 20.32 4.97
CA HIS A 334 0.02 20.85 3.69
C HIS A 334 0.87 22.00 3.13
N LYS A 335 2.10 22.18 3.62
CA LYS A 335 3.05 23.18 3.15
C LYS A 335 4.44 22.59 3.03
N TYR A 336 5.21 23.07 2.09
CA TYR A 336 6.60 22.66 1.96
C TYR A 336 7.47 23.29 3.05
N ILE A 337 8.22 22.44 3.77
CA ILE A 337 9.21 22.87 4.75
C ILE A 337 10.49 22.05 4.56
N HIS A 338 11.62 22.75 4.53
CA HIS A 338 12.94 22.12 4.60
C HIS A 338 13.60 22.57 5.92
N GLN A 339 13.39 21.80 6.97
CA GLN A 339 14.03 22.02 8.26
C GLN A 339 15.44 21.42 8.24
N LYS A 340 16.45 22.27 8.41
CA LYS A 340 17.84 21.85 8.60
C LYS A 340 18.03 21.25 9.98
N PRO A 341 19.11 20.43 10.20
CA PRO A 341 19.46 19.97 11.54
C PRO A 341 19.50 21.10 12.57
N GLY A 342 18.93 20.85 13.74
CA GLY A 342 18.78 21.82 14.84
C GLY A 342 17.61 21.50 15.75
N ASN A 343 17.47 22.19 16.85
CA ASN A 343 16.36 22.03 17.82
C ASN A 343 16.18 20.57 18.30
N GLY A 344 17.28 19.84 18.54
CA GLY A 344 17.24 18.45 19.01
C GLY A 344 17.04 17.39 17.91
N VAL A 345 16.96 17.80 16.63
CA VAL A 345 16.89 16.92 15.47
C VAL A 345 18.19 17.03 14.69
N ASP A 346 19.00 15.96 14.62
CA ASP A 346 20.35 15.97 14.06
C ASP A 346 20.39 15.71 12.55
N PHE A 347 19.25 15.62 11.89
CA PHE A 347 19.09 15.33 10.46
C PHE A 347 18.07 16.29 9.82
N PRO A 348 18.12 16.50 8.50
CA PRO A 348 17.13 17.32 7.81
C PRO A 348 15.76 16.63 7.81
N VAL A 349 14.70 17.42 8.02
CA VAL A 349 13.29 17.00 7.88
C VAL A 349 12.67 17.76 6.72
N ILE A 350 12.13 17.02 5.76
CA ILE A 350 11.41 17.56 4.61
C ILE A 350 9.94 17.27 4.80
N VAL A 351 9.14 18.30 5.01
CA VAL A 351 7.69 18.22 4.93
C VAL A 351 7.30 18.51 3.48
N ASN A 352 6.79 17.51 2.78
CA ASN A 352 6.28 17.69 1.43
C ASN A 352 4.86 18.26 1.50
N SER A 353 4.55 19.25 0.66
CA SER A 353 3.20 19.82 0.59
C SER A 353 2.24 18.86 -0.12
N ASN A 354 0.95 19.02 0.14
CA ASN A 354 -0.13 18.35 -0.59
C ASN A 354 -0.17 18.69 -2.10
N THR A 355 0.47 19.79 -2.52
CA THR A 355 0.56 20.22 -3.93
C THR A 355 1.94 20.02 -4.55
N THR A 356 2.81 19.26 -3.86
CA THR A 356 4.15 18.93 -4.36
C THR A 356 4.41 17.43 -4.35
N VAL A 357 5.36 16.99 -5.15
CA VAL A 357 5.83 15.60 -5.25
C VAL A 357 7.33 15.55 -5.05
N VAL A 358 7.80 14.58 -4.28
CA VAL A 358 9.22 14.29 -4.17
C VAL A 358 9.61 13.32 -5.27
N LYS A 359 10.56 13.72 -6.12
CA LYS A 359 11.22 12.85 -7.09
C LYS A 359 12.64 12.60 -6.65
N ALA A 360 12.98 11.35 -6.33
CA ALA A 360 14.27 11.02 -5.77
C ALA A 360 15.07 10.04 -6.63
N LYS A 361 16.39 10.17 -6.54
CA LYS A 361 17.37 9.23 -7.11
C LYS A 361 18.50 9.05 -6.13
N ALA A 362 18.97 7.82 -5.97
CA ALA A 362 20.09 7.51 -5.11
C ALA A 362 21.04 6.50 -5.75
N ASP A 363 22.31 6.65 -5.41
CA ASP A 363 23.37 5.64 -5.52
C ASP A 363 24.17 5.58 -4.20
N ALA A 364 25.26 4.81 -4.15
CA ALA A 364 26.02 4.63 -2.92
C ALA A 364 26.65 5.94 -2.38
N GLU A 365 26.85 6.95 -3.23
CA GLU A 365 27.55 8.18 -2.91
C GLU A 365 26.61 9.37 -2.72
N SER A 366 25.42 9.32 -3.32
CA SER A 366 24.49 10.46 -3.32
C SER A 366 23.02 10.06 -3.24
N LEU A 367 22.25 10.86 -2.51
CA LEU A 367 20.80 10.88 -2.53
C LEU A 367 20.33 12.27 -2.93
N ASN A 368 19.63 12.36 -4.05
CA ASN A 368 19.14 13.61 -4.63
C ASN A 368 17.61 13.60 -4.64
N LEU A 369 17.01 14.61 -4.00
CA LEU A 369 15.56 14.81 -3.98
C LEU A 369 15.23 16.11 -4.68
N LYS A 370 14.39 16.02 -5.70
CA LYS A 370 13.81 17.17 -6.39
C LYS A 370 12.35 17.31 -5.97
N ILE A 371 12.01 18.45 -5.36
CA ILE A 371 10.65 18.80 -5.00
C ILE A 371 10.03 19.55 -6.17
N ILE A 372 8.89 19.07 -6.66
CA ILE A 372 8.24 19.60 -7.88
C ILE A 372 6.79 19.91 -7.51
N ASN A 373 6.30 21.10 -7.88
CA ASN A 373 4.90 21.46 -7.66
C ASN A 373 3.97 20.94 -8.78
N GLU A 374 2.67 21.11 -8.59
CA GLU A 374 1.62 20.70 -9.54
C GLU A 374 1.76 21.33 -10.94
N LYS A 375 2.47 22.47 -11.06
CA LYS A 375 2.77 23.11 -12.35
C LYS A 375 4.00 22.50 -13.04
N GLY A 376 4.77 21.68 -12.34
CA GLY A 376 6.02 21.09 -12.83
C GLY A 376 7.26 21.93 -12.56
N GLU A 377 7.14 22.97 -11.74
CA GLU A 377 8.25 23.83 -11.33
C GLU A 377 9.01 23.18 -10.17
N GLN A 378 10.34 23.33 -10.19
CA GLN A 378 11.18 22.88 -9.09
C GLN A 378 11.08 23.86 -7.91
N VAL A 379 10.59 23.37 -6.78
CA VAL A 379 10.49 24.13 -5.52
C VAL A 379 11.82 24.08 -4.77
N ASP A 380 12.45 22.90 -4.68
CA ASP A 380 13.75 22.73 -4.01
C ASP A 380 14.54 21.56 -4.63
N LEU A 381 15.83 21.52 -4.32
CA LEU A 381 16.76 20.43 -4.66
C LEU A 381 17.65 20.12 -3.45
N ILE A 382 17.41 18.98 -2.82
CA ILE A 382 18.19 18.49 -1.68
C ILE A 382 19.19 17.46 -2.18
N GLN A 383 20.45 17.60 -1.78
CA GLN A 383 21.53 16.69 -2.12
C GLN A 383 22.24 16.25 -0.85
N LEU A 384 22.22 14.96 -0.57
CA LEU A 384 22.97 14.33 0.49
C LEU A 384 24.11 13.53 -0.13
N LYS A 385 25.31 13.63 0.46
CA LYS A 385 26.53 12.92 0.02
C LYS A 385 27.09 12.10 1.17
N LYS A 386 27.67 10.94 0.86
CA LYS A 386 28.45 10.11 1.77
C LYS A 386 29.94 10.28 1.55
#